data_da8371f7613d54ef58201e311fa6aeae
#
_entry.id   da8371f7613d54ef58201e311fa6aeae
#
_cell.length_a   1.000
_cell.length_b   1.000
_cell.length_c   1.000
_cell.angle_alpha   90.00
_cell.angle_beta   90.00
_cell.angle_gamma   90.00
#
_symmetry.space_group_name_H-M   'P 1'
#
loop_
_entity.id
_entity.type
_entity.pdbx_description
1 polymer ?
#
loop_
_entity_poly.entity_id
_entity_poly.type
_entity_poly.pdbx_seq_one_letter_code
_entity_poly.pdbx_strand_id
1 'polypeptide(L)'
;MPYCNVSGGQPDGAGKNGARIFYRTYGSGPVKVLLIIGLAGTHDSWGPQIKALAGTDVPCDEKSTVDDEGVGNGSMEVCAFDNRGMGRSFAPIKRSEYTTTIMAKDVIAVMDHLGWKKAHVFGHSMGGMIACKLSALVPDRVLSLALLNVTGGGFQCLPKLDRLTISVAVRFLMAKTPEERAAVDLDTHYSQDYLKECVGESTRRAILYKEYVKGISKTGMQANHGFEGQINACWTHKLTRAEIEQIRSAGFLISVIHGRHDIIAQISHAKRLAEKFHPFARMVDLHGGHLVSHERTNEVNEALLDLIRASECKTSAHDWTNLPDKTSSGMFSPTLQAPEICFAPFSFILRLDTIDDAEHYKISYKKQPIIHV
;
A
#
# COMPACT_ATOMS: atom_id res chain seq x y z
N MET A 1 12.99 -11.86 16.87
CA MET A 1 13.01 -11.41 15.45
C MET A 1 11.59 -11.22 14.98
N PRO A 2 11.28 -10.13 14.29
CA PRO A 2 9.91 -9.73 13.96
C PRO A 2 9.36 -10.51 12.74
N TYR A 3 9.08 -11.79 12.92
CA TYR A 3 8.49 -12.65 11.90
C TYR A 3 7.27 -13.38 12.44
N CYS A 4 6.18 -13.36 11.67
CA CYS A 4 4.98 -14.14 11.90
C CYS A 4 4.93 -15.31 10.92
N ASN A 5 4.67 -16.53 11.41
CA ASN A 5 4.41 -17.68 10.55
C ASN A 5 2.99 -17.60 9.98
N VAL A 6 2.85 -17.83 8.69
CA VAL A 6 1.56 -17.82 8.00
C VAL A 6 1.30 -19.15 7.30
N SER A 7 0.02 -19.46 7.10
CA SER A 7 -0.39 -20.66 6.39
C SER A 7 -0.20 -20.46 4.87
N GLY A 8 0.34 -21.48 4.18
CA GLY A 8 0.49 -21.46 2.73
C GLY A 8 1.95 -21.37 2.30
N GLY A 9 2.36 -22.38 1.60
CA GLY A 9 3.70 -22.63 1.09
C GLY A 9 4.11 -24.02 1.49
N GLN A 10 3.84 -25.04 0.65
CA GLN A 10 4.57 -26.30 0.78
C GLN A 10 6.05 -25.98 0.58
N PRO A 11 6.95 -26.59 1.34
CA PRO A 11 8.39 -26.36 1.21
C PRO A 11 8.90 -27.08 -0.04
N ASP A 12 8.64 -26.52 -1.23
CA ASP A 12 9.34 -26.93 -2.43
C ASP A 12 10.70 -26.21 -2.43
N GLY A 13 11.69 -26.84 -1.81
CA GLY A 13 13.09 -26.63 -2.11
C GLY A 13 13.85 -25.53 -1.37
N ALA A 14 13.32 -24.81 -0.41
CA ALA A 14 14.08 -23.84 0.37
C ALA A 14 13.85 -23.95 1.88
N GLY A 15 14.85 -24.43 2.57
CA GLY A 15 15.12 -24.23 3.99
C GLY A 15 13.99 -24.48 4.99
N LYS A 16 14.35 -25.04 6.13
CA LYS A 16 13.54 -25.38 7.32
C LYS A 16 12.64 -24.27 7.92
N ASN A 17 12.49 -23.13 7.27
CA ASN A 17 11.72 -21.97 7.74
C ASN A 17 10.47 -21.81 6.87
N GLY A 18 9.28 -22.22 7.38
CA GLY A 18 7.98 -22.07 6.72
C GLY A 18 7.67 -20.65 6.20
N ALA A 19 6.53 -20.47 5.57
CA ALA A 19 6.08 -19.17 5.08
C ALA A 19 6.03 -18.15 6.22
N ARG A 20 6.75 -17.03 6.10
CA ARG A 20 6.87 -16.00 7.15
C ARG A 20 6.64 -14.61 6.60
N ILE A 21 5.89 -13.80 7.35
CA ILE A 21 5.71 -12.38 7.11
C ILE A 21 6.62 -11.61 8.08
N PHE A 22 7.44 -10.72 7.53
CA PHE A 22 8.23 -9.76 8.29
C PHE A 22 7.35 -8.57 8.69
N TYR A 23 7.41 -8.16 9.95
CA TYR A 23 6.68 -7.01 10.47
C TYR A 23 7.56 -6.20 11.45
N ARG A 24 7.14 -4.96 11.72
CA ARG A 24 7.70 -4.08 12.74
C ARG A 24 6.56 -3.46 13.53
N THR A 25 6.76 -3.26 14.83
CA THR A 25 5.87 -2.49 15.70
C THR A 25 6.57 -1.24 16.20
N TYR A 26 5.79 -0.18 16.40
CA TYR A 26 6.26 1.14 16.80
C TYR A 26 5.34 1.71 17.86
N GLY A 27 5.90 2.41 18.85
CA GLY A 27 5.14 2.94 19.97
C GLY A 27 4.56 1.86 20.87
N SER A 28 3.73 2.27 21.80
CA SER A 28 3.04 1.39 22.75
C SER A 28 1.74 2.06 23.17
N GLY A 29 0.66 1.30 23.30
CA GLY A 29 -0.63 1.86 23.71
C GLY A 29 -1.81 0.95 23.42
N PRO A 30 -2.98 1.28 23.95
CA PRO A 30 -4.20 0.48 23.77
C PRO A 30 -4.74 0.56 22.33
N VAL A 31 -4.59 1.68 21.64
CA VAL A 31 -5.07 1.87 20.28
C VAL A 31 -4.12 1.15 19.30
N LYS A 32 -4.65 0.18 18.58
CA LYS A 32 -3.88 -0.64 17.63
C LYS A 32 -4.13 -0.17 16.20
N VAL A 33 -3.08 0.12 15.46
CA VAL A 33 -3.13 0.57 14.07
C VAL A 33 -2.32 -0.35 13.18
N LEU A 34 -2.95 -0.92 12.17
CA LEU A 34 -2.33 -1.82 11.20
C LEU A 34 -2.20 -1.14 9.84
N LEU A 35 -0.98 -1.07 9.32
CA LEU A 35 -0.63 -0.42 8.07
C LEU A 35 -0.29 -1.46 7.00
N ILE A 36 -1.05 -1.49 5.91
CA ILE A 36 -0.91 -2.45 4.80
C ILE A 36 -0.43 -1.69 3.56
N ILE A 37 0.82 -1.94 3.16
CA ILE A 37 1.42 -1.25 2.01
C ILE A 37 0.96 -1.86 0.68
N GLY A 38 1.11 -1.08 -0.39
CA GLY A 38 0.78 -1.47 -1.76
C GLY A 38 1.79 -2.42 -2.41
N LEU A 39 1.60 -2.62 -3.71
CA LEU A 39 2.44 -3.43 -4.57
C LEU A 39 3.87 -2.91 -4.55
N ALA A 40 4.84 -3.81 -4.42
CA ALA A 40 6.28 -3.53 -4.38
C ALA A 40 6.76 -2.59 -3.27
N GLY A 41 5.89 -2.20 -2.33
CA GLY A 41 6.26 -1.42 -1.17
C GLY A 41 6.67 -2.30 0.02
N THR A 42 7.53 -1.76 0.89
CA THR A 42 7.89 -2.32 2.18
C THR A 42 7.23 -1.54 3.32
N HIS A 43 7.28 -2.09 4.53
CA HIS A 43 6.78 -1.43 5.74
C HIS A 43 7.36 -0.02 5.93
N ASP A 44 8.61 0.24 5.49
CA ASP A 44 9.27 1.53 5.60
C ASP A 44 8.54 2.65 4.82
N SER A 45 7.76 2.30 3.80
CA SER A 45 6.97 3.27 3.03
C SER A 45 5.89 3.98 3.87
N TRP A 46 5.62 3.51 5.07
CA TRP A 46 4.72 4.15 6.01
C TRP A 46 5.42 5.07 7.02
N GLY A 47 6.73 5.34 6.85
CA GLY A 47 7.54 6.12 7.78
C GLY A 47 6.87 7.40 8.29
N PRO A 48 6.38 8.32 7.41
CA PRO A 48 5.70 9.54 7.84
C PRO A 48 4.45 9.31 8.70
N GLN A 49 3.66 8.26 8.38
CA GLN A 49 2.46 7.90 9.11
C GLN A 49 2.79 7.21 10.44
N ILE A 50 3.80 6.33 10.44
CA ILE A 50 4.30 5.68 11.66
C ILE A 50 4.73 6.74 12.67
N LYS A 51 5.55 7.71 12.25
CA LYS A 51 6.03 8.79 13.11
C LYS A 51 4.90 9.63 13.69
N ALA A 52 3.90 9.96 12.87
CA ALA A 52 2.75 10.75 13.31
C ALA A 52 1.81 9.99 14.26
N LEU A 53 1.60 8.69 14.04
CA LEU A 53 0.68 7.87 14.83
C LEU A 53 1.34 7.32 16.12
N ALA A 54 2.56 6.81 16.00
CA ALA A 54 3.27 6.19 17.12
C ALA A 54 4.12 7.18 17.95
N GLY A 55 4.35 8.40 17.43
CA GLY A 55 5.25 9.40 18.05
C GLY A 55 6.73 9.05 17.91
N THR A 56 7.07 7.94 17.22
CA THR A 56 8.43 7.46 17.02
C THR A 56 8.56 6.73 15.70
N ASP A 57 9.73 6.74 15.09
CA ASP A 57 10.13 5.95 13.92
C ASP A 57 11.11 4.81 14.28
N VAL A 58 11.42 4.66 15.58
CA VAL A 58 12.28 3.57 16.07
C VAL A 58 11.42 2.34 16.38
N PRO A 59 11.70 1.20 15.72
CA PRO A 59 10.97 -0.05 15.99
C PRO A 59 11.15 -0.55 17.42
N CYS A 60 10.13 -1.18 17.99
CA CYS A 60 10.16 -1.66 19.36
C CYS A 60 11.26 -2.71 19.63
N ASP A 61 11.64 -3.49 18.61
CA ASP A 61 12.70 -4.51 18.72
C ASP A 61 14.13 -3.96 18.55
N GLU A 62 14.29 -2.67 18.27
CA GLU A 62 15.58 -1.96 18.17
C GLU A 62 15.81 -0.99 19.33
N LYS A 63 14.85 -0.85 20.25
CA LYS A 63 15.07 -0.04 21.46
C LYS A 63 16.18 -0.66 22.31
N SER A 64 17.29 0.06 22.48
CA SER A 64 18.32 -0.28 23.45
C SER A 64 17.75 -0.14 24.86
N THR A 65 18.19 -1.01 25.78
CA THR A 65 17.78 -1.02 27.20
C THR A 65 18.32 0.16 28.01
N VAL A 66 18.68 1.25 27.37
CA VAL A 66 19.12 2.46 28.05
C VAL A 66 17.89 3.30 28.36
N ASP A 67 17.69 3.54 29.64
CA ASP A 67 16.63 4.31 30.27
C ASP A 67 16.38 5.65 29.54
N ASP A 68 15.46 5.63 28.58
CA ASP A 68 14.96 6.83 27.94
C ASP A 68 13.57 7.15 28.53
N GLU A 69 13.60 7.75 29.74
CA GLU A 69 12.41 8.23 30.45
C GLU A 69 11.61 9.29 29.65
N GLY A 70 12.02 9.60 28.41
CA GLY A 70 11.46 10.66 27.55
C GLY A 70 10.69 10.19 26.32
N VAL A 71 10.68 8.88 25.96
CA VAL A 71 9.99 8.44 24.75
C VAL A 71 8.52 8.18 25.03
N GLY A 72 7.77 9.16 24.75
CA GLY A 72 6.33 9.28 24.59
C GLY A 72 5.49 8.06 24.99
N ASN A 73 4.73 8.25 26.06
CA ASN A 73 3.58 7.45 26.41
C ASN A 73 2.54 7.60 25.26
N GLY A 74 2.90 7.04 24.07
CA GLY A 74 2.07 7.11 22.86
C GLY A 74 0.80 6.33 23.12
N SER A 75 -0.34 6.91 22.78
CA SER A 75 -1.64 6.25 22.92
C SER A 75 -1.81 5.10 21.90
N MET A 76 -0.91 4.97 20.93
CA MET A 76 -1.04 4.05 19.80
C MET A 76 0.16 3.11 19.66
N GLU A 77 -0.12 1.86 19.33
CA GLU A 77 0.82 0.89 18.83
C GLU A 77 0.54 0.62 17.36
N VAL A 78 1.54 0.87 16.53
CA VAL A 78 1.44 0.79 15.07
C VAL A 78 2.21 -0.43 14.59
N CYS A 79 1.60 -1.28 13.76
CA CYS A 79 2.25 -2.38 13.06
C CYS A 79 2.26 -2.12 11.57
N ALA A 80 3.42 -2.21 10.94
CA ALA A 80 3.60 -2.24 9.50
C ALA A 80 4.41 -3.49 9.11
N PHE A 81 4.14 -4.07 7.94
CA PHE A 81 4.74 -5.33 7.52
C PHE A 81 4.99 -5.37 6.01
N ASP A 82 5.91 -6.24 5.60
CA ASP A 82 6.16 -6.52 4.19
C ASP A 82 5.16 -7.57 3.71
N ASN A 83 4.40 -7.26 2.66
CA ASN A 83 3.50 -8.24 2.06
C ASN A 83 4.29 -9.44 1.49
N ARG A 84 3.64 -10.62 1.36
CA ARG A 84 4.24 -11.74 0.64
C ARG A 84 4.75 -11.30 -0.73
N GLY A 85 5.91 -11.79 -1.13
CA GLY A 85 6.55 -11.44 -2.40
C GLY A 85 7.37 -10.15 -2.37
N MET A 86 7.51 -9.49 -1.20
CA MET A 86 8.26 -8.24 -1.07
C MET A 86 9.14 -8.23 0.18
N GLY A 87 10.22 -7.45 0.12
CA GLY A 87 11.09 -7.14 1.24
C GLY A 87 11.69 -8.37 1.91
N ARG A 88 11.49 -8.49 3.21
CA ARG A 88 11.98 -9.58 4.05
C ARG A 88 10.98 -10.72 4.21
N SER A 89 9.76 -10.58 3.67
CA SER A 89 8.73 -11.61 3.69
C SER A 89 9.02 -12.69 2.64
N PHE A 90 8.47 -13.89 2.86
CA PHE A 90 8.61 -14.96 1.89
C PHE A 90 7.95 -14.62 0.56
N ALA A 91 8.51 -15.15 -0.53
CA ALA A 91 8.04 -14.91 -1.88
C ALA A 91 7.69 -16.25 -2.56
N PRO A 92 6.41 -16.66 -2.56
CA PRO A 92 5.97 -17.85 -3.27
C PRO A 92 6.26 -17.75 -4.77
N ILE A 93 6.60 -18.87 -5.40
CA ILE A 93 6.86 -18.92 -6.86
C ILE A 93 5.55 -18.92 -7.64
N LYS A 94 4.52 -19.59 -7.12
CA LYS A 94 3.25 -19.77 -7.83
C LYS A 94 2.37 -18.51 -7.73
N ARG A 95 1.98 -17.93 -8.86
CA ARG A 95 1.08 -16.77 -8.92
C ARG A 95 -0.26 -17.00 -8.19
N SER A 96 -0.77 -18.24 -8.15
CA SER A 96 -2.01 -18.60 -7.47
C SER A 96 -1.96 -18.40 -5.95
N GLU A 97 -0.77 -18.30 -5.36
CA GLU A 97 -0.56 -18.01 -3.95
C GLU A 97 -0.64 -16.51 -3.63
N TYR A 98 -0.84 -15.68 -4.66
CA TYR A 98 -0.99 -14.23 -4.55
C TYR A 98 -2.41 -13.82 -4.93
N THR A 99 -3.30 -13.79 -3.96
CA THR A 99 -4.60 -13.13 -4.07
C THR A 99 -4.80 -12.23 -2.87
N THR A 100 -5.59 -11.17 -3.03
CA THR A 100 -5.89 -10.26 -1.91
C THR A 100 -6.59 -10.97 -0.76
N THR A 101 -7.32 -12.06 -1.03
CA THR A 101 -7.92 -12.91 0.01
C THR A 101 -6.87 -13.70 0.79
N ILE A 102 -5.88 -14.28 0.11
CA ILE A 102 -4.77 -14.99 0.78
C ILE A 102 -3.95 -13.98 1.59
N MET A 103 -3.64 -12.82 1.02
CA MET A 103 -2.90 -11.76 1.71
C MET A 103 -3.66 -11.21 2.93
N ALA A 104 -4.99 -11.13 2.87
CA ALA A 104 -5.81 -10.77 4.04
C ALA A 104 -5.71 -11.84 5.15
N LYS A 105 -5.55 -13.11 4.82
CA LYS A 105 -5.30 -14.16 5.81
C LYS A 105 -3.91 -14.04 6.45
N ASP A 106 -2.90 -13.57 5.70
CA ASP A 106 -1.60 -13.23 6.29
C ASP A 106 -1.74 -12.11 7.34
N VAL A 107 -2.55 -11.10 7.01
CA VAL A 107 -2.84 -10.00 7.95
C VAL A 107 -3.53 -10.50 9.22
N ILE A 108 -4.50 -11.41 9.09
CA ILE A 108 -5.15 -12.04 10.24
C ILE A 108 -4.12 -12.76 11.10
N ALA A 109 -3.21 -13.52 10.49
CA ALA A 109 -2.14 -14.22 11.21
C ALA A 109 -1.19 -13.26 11.93
N VAL A 110 -0.85 -12.10 11.33
CA VAL A 110 -0.06 -11.06 11.99
C VAL A 110 -0.81 -10.49 13.20
N MET A 111 -2.10 -10.18 13.06
CA MET A 111 -2.92 -9.70 14.19
C MET A 111 -3.00 -10.74 15.31
N ASP A 112 -3.16 -12.02 14.97
CA ASP A 112 -3.21 -13.12 15.94
C ASP A 112 -1.86 -13.31 16.65
N HIS A 113 -0.75 -13.22 15.90
CA HIS A 113 0.60 -13.31 16.44
C HIS A 113 0.91 -12.18 17.43
N LEU A 114 0.39 -10.97 17.18
CA LEU A 114 0.52 -9.80 18.05
C LEU A 114 -0.48 -9.83 19.24
N GLY A 115 -1.41 -10.77 19.25
CA GLY A 115 -2.50 -10.81 20.24
C GLY A 115 -3.53 -9.68 20.06
N TRP A 116 -3.57 -9.05 18.90
CA TRP A 116 -4.47 -7.95 18.62
C TRP A 116 -5.87 -8.44 18.26
N LYS A 117 -6.82 -8.24 19.14
CA LYS A 117 -8.23 -8.62 18.90
C LYS A 117 -8.88 -7.73 17.84
N LYS A 118 -8.60 -6.43 17.87
CA LYS A 118 -9.14 -5.43 16.95
C LYS A 118 -8.06 -4.39 16.62
N ALA A 119 -8.18 -3.76 15.44
CA ALA A 119 -7.29 -2.68 15.03
C ALA A 119 -8.01 -1.69 14.10
N HIS A 120 -7.52 -0.45 14.03
CA HIS A 120 -7.74 0.44 12.89
C HIS A 120 -6.89 -0.06 11.73
N VAL A 121 -7.47 -0.23 10.54
CA VAL A 121 -6.81 -0.85 9.39
C VAL A 121 -6.66 0.17 8.28
N PHE A 122 -5.43 0.48 7.90
CA PHE A 122 -5.11 1.44 6.86
C PHE A 122 -4.36 0.75 5.72
N GLY A 123 -4.85 0.88 4.50
CA GLY A 123 -4.28 0.23 3.33
C GLY A 123 -4.03 1.20 2.19
N HIS A 124 -2.83 1.14 1.59
CA HIS A 124 -2.47 1.91 0.41
C HIS A 124 -2.47 1.04 -0.84
N SER A 125 -3.12 1.48 -1.92
CA SER A 125 -3.12 0.83 -3.23
C SER A 125 -3.55 -0.66 -3.12
N MET A 126 -2.74 -1.64 -3.52
CA MET A 126 -2.99 -3.06 -3.28
C MET A 126 -3.27 -3.36 -1.80
N GLY A 127 -2.60 -2.67 -0.87
CA GLY A 127 -2.86 -2.79 0.57
C GLY A 127 -4.29 -2.40 0.95
N GLY A 128 -4.89 -1.42 0.27
CA GLY A 128 -6.30 -1.07 0.41
C GLY A 128 -7.23 -2.18 -0.08
N MET A 129 -6.87 -2.87 -1.17
CA MET A 129 -7.61 -4.05 -1.64
C MET A 129 -7.55 -5.20 -0.63
N ILE A 130 -6.38 -5.42 -0.02
CA ILE A 130 -6.19 -6.41 1.05
C ILE A 130 -7.01 -6.02 2.28
N ALA A 131 -7.00 -4.74 2.67
CA ALA A 131 -7.78 -4.22 3.79
C ALA A 131 -9.29 -4.42 3.59
N CYS A 132 -9.81 -4.22 2.38
CA CYS A 132 -11.20 -4.53 2.04
C CYS A 132 -11.52 -6.03 2.22
N LYS A 133 -10.62 -6.93 1.78
CA LYS A 133 -10.81 -8.38 1.98
C LYS A 133 -10.74 -8.77 3.44
N LEU A 134 -9.81 -8.21 4.20
CA LEU A 134 -9.73 -8.38 5.65
C LEU A 134 -11.04 -7.97 6.32
N SER A 135 -11.54 -6.77 5.99
CA SER A 135 -12.76 -6.21 6.55
C SER A 135 -14.01 -7.04 6.23
N ALA A 136 -14.05 -7.69 5.06
CA ALA A 136 -15.12 -8.61 4.71
C ALA A 136 -14.99 -9.98 5.42
N LEU A 137 -13.75 -10.48 5.63
CA LEU A 137 -13.53 -11.78 6.25
C LEU A 137 -13.74 -11.77 7.77
N VAL A 138 -13.30 -10.70 8.44
CA VAL A 138 -13.32 -10.57 9.90
C VAL A 138 -13.77 -9.17 10.32
N PRO A 139 -14.99 -8.75 9.97
CA PRO A 139 -15.49 -7.39 10.20
C PRO A 139 -15.42 -6.99 11.68
N ASP A 140 -15.64 -7.93 12.59
CA ASP A 140 -15.59 -7.70 14.04
C ASP A 140 -14.20 -7.33 14.58
N ARG A 141 -13.17 -7.51 13.77
CA ARG A 141 -11.78 -7.20 14.11
C ARG A 141 -11.32 -5.82 13.62
N VAL A 142 -12.16 -5.11 12.87
CA VAL A 142 -11.87 -3.79 12.31
C VAL A 142 -12.58 -2.70 13.09
N LEU A 143 -11.82 -1.74 13.62
CA LEU A 143 -12.36 -0.57 14.34
C LEU A 143 -12.72 0.55 13.37
N SER A 144 -11.87 0.80 12.38
CA SER A 144 -12.10 1.71 11.26
C SER A 144 -11.23 1.33 10.08
N LEU A 145 -11.57 1.81 8.88
CA LEU A 145 -10.90 1.47 7.63
C LEU A 145 -10.47 2.73 6.88
N ALA A 146 -9.18 2.88 6.59
CA ALA A 146 -8.69 3.89 5.66
C ALA A 146 -8.14 3.25 4.38
N LEU A 147 -8.59 3.77 3.24
CA LEU A 147 -8.25 3.29 1.90
C LEU A 147 -7.57 4.42 1.12
N LEU A 148 -6.25 4.30 0.93
CA LEU A 148 -5.45 5.32 0.26
C LEU A 148 -5.15 4.89 -1.17
N ASN A 149 -5.43 5.74 -2.16
CA ASN A 149 -5.14 5.53 -3.58
C ASN A 149 -5.55 4.13 -4.09
N VAL A 150 -6.78 3.72 -3.76
CA VAL A 150 -7.30 2.37 -4.04
C VAL A 150 -8.25 2.35 -5.23
N THR A 151 -8.31 1.20 -5.91
CA THR A 151 -9.34 0.88 -6.92
C THR A 151 -10.09 -0.40 -6.53
N GLY A 152 -11.13 -0.75 -7.28
CA GLY A 152 -11.86 -2.00 -7.08
C GLY A 152 -11.17 -3.23 -7.68
N GLY A 153 -9.94 -3.12 -8.19
CA GLY A 153 -9.18 -4.23 -8.79
C GLY A 153 -9.57 -4.55 -10.24
N GLY A 154 -8.93 -5.57 -10.81
CA GLY A 154 -9.17 -6.00 -12.18
C GLY A 154 -8.94 -4.89 -13.20
N PHE A 155 -9.88 -4.69 -14.12
CA PHE A 155 -9.80 -3.63 -15.14
C PHE A 155 -9.68 -2.21 -14.56
N GLN A 156 -10.05 -1.98 -13.30
CA GLN A 156 -9.89 -0.68 -12.66
C GLN A 156 -8.43 -0.39 -12.27
N CYS A 157 -7.55 -1.40 -12.33
CA CYS A 157 -6.11 -1.22 -12.18
C CYS A 157 -5.43 -0.72 -13.46
N LEU A 158 -6.15 -0.67 -14.58
CA LEU A 158 -5.61 -0.09 -15.79
C LEU A 158 -5.51 1.43 -15.63
N PRO A 159 -4.33 2.00 -15.88
CA PRO A 159 -4.15 3.44 -15.82
C PRO A 159 -4.94 4.11 -16.95
N LYS A 160 -5.11 5.41 -16.85
CA LYS A 160 -5.72 6.19 -17.92
C LYS A 160 -4.84 6.13 -19.18
N LEU A 161 -5.45 5.78 -20.32
CA LEU A 161 -4.74 5.72 -21.59
C LEU A 161 -4.60 7.13 -22.20
N ASP A 162 -3.63 7.90 -21.72
CA ASP A 162 -3.22 9.18 -22.28
C ASP A 162 -1.71 9.16 -22.60
N ARG A 163 -1.24 10.22 -23.29
CA ARG A 163 0.15 10.29 -23.76
C ARG A 163 1.17 10.23 -22.62
N LEU A 164 0.86 10.84 -21.47
CA LEU A 164 1.74 10.86 -20.30
C LEU A 164 1.87 9.45 -19.73
N THR A 165 0.76 8.80 -19.48
CA THR A 165 0.72 7.46 -18.88
C THR A 165 1.36 6.40 -19.79
N ILE A 166 1.11 6.48 -21.11
CA ILE A 166 1.76 5.60 -22.09
C ILE A 166 3.28 5.81 -22.07
N SER A 167 3.74 7.08 -22.07
CA SER A 167 5.17 7.39 -22.00
C SER A 167 5.82 6.84 -20.72
N VAL A 168 5.15 7.01 -19.57
CA VAL A 168 5.63 6.47 -18.29
C VAL A 168 5.68 4.95 -18.33
N ALA A 169 4.65 4.28 -18.87
CA ALA A 169 4.61 2.82 -19.00
C ALA A 169 5.75 2.28 -19.88
N VAL A 170 6.02 2.92 -21.03
CA VAL A 170 7.13 2.53 -21.91
C VAL A 170 8.49 2.69 -21.20
N ARG A 171 8.70 3.84 -20.55
CA ARG A 171 9.93 4.10 -19.78
C ARG A 171 10.10 3.09 -18.63
N PHE A 172 8.99 2.72 -17.98
CA PHE A 172 8.98 1.72 -16.94
C PHE A 172 9.45 0.35 -17.43
N LEU A 173 8.97 -0.09 -18.59
CA LEU A 173 9.37 -1.36 -19.20
C LEU A 173 10.83 -1.35 -19.71
N MET A 174 11.34 -0.16 -20.07
CA MET A 174 12.72 0.00 -20.58
C MET A 174 13.76 0.21 -19.48
N ALA A 175 13.33 0.60 -18.26
CA ALA A 175 14.23 0.91 -17.15
C ALA A 175 14.95 -0.36 -16.65
N LYS A 176 16.28 -0.39 -16.82
CA LYS A 176 17.16 -1.53 -16.47
C LYS A 176 18.14 -1.20 -15.36
N THR A 177 18.38 0.08 -15.09
CA THR A 177 19.31 0.54 -14.06
C THR A 177 18.54 1.15 -12.88
N PRO A 178 19.13 1.21 -11.67
CA PRO A 178 18.55 1.92 -10.53
C PRO A 178 18.17 3.37 -10.85
N GLU A 179 19.00 4.05 -11.66
CA GLU A 179 18.82 5.44 -12.06
C GLU A 179 17.60 5.63 -12.98
N GLU A 180 17.50 4.81 -14.02
CA GLU A 180 16.35 4.82 -14.93
C GLU A 180 15.06 4.48 -14.18
N ARG A 181 15.18 3.52 -13.28
CA ARG A 181 14.07 3.09 -12.44
C ARG A 181 13.59 4.20 -11.50
N ALA A 182 14.50 4.82 -10.75
CA ALA A 182 14.20 5.93 -9.87
C ALA A 182 13.51 7.08 -10.63
N ALA A 183 14.01 7.40 -11.83
CA ALA A 183 13.44 8.47 -12.64
C ALA A 183 11.98 8.19 -13.04
N VAL A 184 11.64 6.96 -13.43
CA VAL A 184 10.27 6.63 -13.82
C VAL A 184 9.35 6.43 -12.62
N ASP A 185 9.86 5.91 -11.52
CA ASP A 185 9.08 5.75 -10.29
C ASP A 185 8.65 7.10 -9.72
N LEU A 186 9.50 8.12 -9.79
CA LEU A 186 9.12 9.47 -9.39
C LEU A 186 7.95 10.02 -10.21
N ASP A 187 8.00 9.87 -11.54
CA ASP A 187 6.92 10.31 -12.43
C ASP A 187 5.63 9.50 -12.25
N THR A 188 5.74 8.29 -11.73
CA THR A 188 4.61 7.40 -11.46
C THR A 188 3.94 7.72 -10.12
N HIS A 189 4.74 8.03 -9.11
CA HIS A 189 4.28 8.12 -7.72
C HIS A 189 3.85 9.53 -7.30
N TYR A 190 4.45 10.56 -7.87
CA TYR A 190 4.24 11.95 -7.43
C TYR A 190 3.67 12.83 -8.51
N SER A 191 2.95 13.88 -8.11
CA SER A 191 2.49 14.90 -9.04
C SER A 191 3.67 15.73 -9.57
N GLN A 192 3.52 16.25 -10.81
CA GLN A 192 4.58 17.07 -11.43
C GLN A 192 4.80 18.37 -10.67
N ASP A 193 3.76 18.92 -10.05
CA ASP A 193 3.86 20.15 -9.27
C ASP A 193 4.71 19.92 -8.02
N TYR A 194 4.47 18.84 -7.29
CA TYR A 194 5.28 18.45 -6.13
C TYR A 194 6.74 18.20 -6.50
N LEU A 195 7.01 17.53 -7.60
CA LEU A 195 8.38 17.26 -8.04
C LEU A 195 9.16 18.51 -8.42
N LYS A 196 8.47 19.58 -8.84
CA LYS A 196 9.07 20.87 -9.22
C LYS A 196 9.30 21.80 -8.04
N GLU A 197 8.72 21.52 -6.86
CA GLU A 197 8.91 22.36 -5.67
C GLU A 197 10.39 22.53 -5.35
N CYS A 198 10.80 23.76 -4.99
CA CYS A 198 12.14 24.06 -4.48
C CYS A 198 12.22 23.74 -3.00
N VAL A 199 13.25 23.01 -2.59
CA VAL A 199 13.59 22.71 -1.20
C VAL A 199 15.04 23.14 -0.98
N GLY A 200 15.22 24.32 -0.40
CA GLY A 200 16.53 24.96 -0.36
C GLY A 200 17.03 25.26 -1.78
N GLU A 201 18.25 24.85 -2.09
CA GLU A 201 18.90 25.06 -3.39
C GLU A 201 18.56 23.96 -4.43
N SER A 202 17.78 22.95 -4.06
CA SER A 202 17.49 21.79 -4.90
C SER A 202 15.99 21.66 -5.19
N THR A 203 15.64 21.00 -6.28
CA THR A 203 14.25 20.60 -6.53
C THR A 203 13.93 19.35 -5.72
N ARG A 204 12.65 19.18 -5.36
CA ARG A 204 12.19 17.97 -4.67
C ARG A 204 12.49 16.71 -5.49
N ARG A 205 12.36 16.78 -6.81
CA ARG A 205 12.77 15.70 -7.72
C ARG A 205 14.23 15.30 -7.51
N ALA A 206 15.14 16.25 -7.43
CA ALA A 206 16.56 15.95 -7.29
C ALA A 206 16.90 15.27 -5.95
N ILE A 207 16.21 15.66 -4.89
CA ILE A 207 16.35 15.05 -3.56
C ILE A 207 15.82 13.63 -3.59
N LEU A 208 14.56 13.43 -3.98
CA LEU A 208 13.91 12.13 -4.04
C LEU A 208 14.64 11.16 -4.99
N TYR A 209 15.16 11.65 -6.12
CA TYR A 209 15.92 10.83 -7.06
C TYR A 209 17.13 10.18 -6.39
N LYS A 210 17.93 10.97 -5.64
CA LYS A 210 19.09 10.44 -4.92
C LYS A 210 18.70 9.39 -3.89
N GLU A 211 17.60 9.62 -3.18
CA GLU A 211 17.07 8.68 -2.18
C GLU A 211 16.59 7.37 -2.82
N TYR A 212 15.84 7.46 -3.93
CA TYR A 212 15.37 6.29 -4.67
C TYR A 212 16.53 5.45 -5.22
N VAL A 213 17.51 6.09 -5.88
CA VAL A 213 18.71 5.38 -6.40
C VAL A 213 19.45 4.70 -5.25
N LYS A 214 19.71 5.41 -4.15
CA LYS A 214 20.39 4.85 -2.97
C LYS A 214 19.64 3.66 -2.39
N GLY A 215 18.34 3.76 -2.28
CA GLY A 215 17.52 2.70 -1.72
C GLY A 215 17.48 1.47 -2.62
N ILE A 216 17.22 1.63 -3.94
CA ILE A 216 17.23 0.52 -4.90
C ILE A 216 18.60 -0.18 -4.90
N SER A 217 19.69 0.57 -4.84
CA SER A 217 21.05 0.03 -4.78
C SER A 217 21.34 -0.75 -3.49
N LYS A 218 20.73 -0.34 -2.35
CA LYS A 218 20.96 -0.95 -1.04
C LYS A 218 20.12 -2.20 -0.80
N THR A 219 18.83 -2.16 -1.15
CA THR A 219 17.88 -3.23 -0.84
C THR A 219 17.81 -4.30 -1.93
N GLY A 220 18.35 -4.01 -3.12
CA GLY A 220 18.09 -4.81 -4.30
C GLY A 220 16.66 -4.61 -4.80
N MET A 221 16.29 -5.45 -5.75
CA MET A 221 15.00 -5.38 -6.40
C MET A 221 14.11 -6.52 -5.98
N GLN A 222 12.80 -6.29 -5.98
CA GLN A 222 11.83 -7.35 -5.76
C GLN A 222 12.06 -8.50 -6.74
N ALA A 223 11.96 -9.75 -6.26
CA ALA A 223 12.02 -10.92 -7.14
C ALA A 223 10.88 -10.90 -8.17
N ASN A 224 11.18 -11.27 -9.43
CA ASN A 224 10.20 -11.23 -10.52
C ASN A 224 8.90 -11.98 -10.19
N HIS A 225 9.00 -13.19 -9.63
CA HIS A 225 7.82 -13.98 -9.24
C HIS A 225 7.00 -13.31 -8.12
N GLY A 226 7.65 -12.58 -7.20
CA GLY A 226 6.97 -11.80 -6.17
C GLY A 226 6.18 -10.63 -6.77
N PHE A 227 6.81 -9.90 -7.69
CA PHE A 227 6.17 -8.81 -8.42
C PHE A 227 4.98 -9.28 -9.26
N GLU A 228 5.18 -10.31 -10.09
CA GLU A 228 4.13 -10.90 -10.91
C GLU A 228 2.99 -11.46 -10.08
N GLY A 229 3.31 -12.05 -8.93
CA GLY A 229 2.32 -12.52 -7.97
C GLY A 229 1.48 -11.38 -7.41
N GLN A 230 2.09 -10.28 -7.00
CA GLN A 230 1.37 -9.10 -6.51
C GLN A 230 0.52 -8.43 -7.60
N ILE A 231 1.01 -8.37 -8.85
CA ILE A 231 0.21 -7.94 -10.01
C ILE A 231 -1.02 -8.86 -10.18
N ASN A 232 -0.83 -10.18 -10.06
CA ASN A 232 -1.95 -11.11 -10.12
C ASN A 232 -2.98 -10.86 -9.01
N ALA A 233 -2.52 -10.52 -7.79
CA ALA A 233 -3.41 -10.16 -6.69
C ALA A 233 -4.27 -8.92 -7.02
N CYS A 234 -3.67 -7.88 -7.60
CA CYS A 234 -4.40 -6.68 -8.04
C CYS A 234 -5.39 -7.00 -9.18
N TRP A 235 -4.93 -7.76 -10.17
CA TRP A 235 -5.73 -8.10 -11.35
C TRP A 235 -6.93 -9.00 -11.03
N THR A 236 -6.77 -9.94 -10.11
CA THR A 236 -7.83 -10.87 -9.69
C THR A 236 -8.69 -10.32 -8.56
N HIS A 237 -8.32 -9.17 -7.99
CA HIS A 237 -9.11 -8.54 -6.93
C HIS A 237 -10.49 -8.11 -7.43
N LYS A 238 -11.50 -8.42 -6.65
CA LYS A 238 -12.87 -7.91 -6.79
C LYS A 238 -13.58 -7.98 -5.45
N LEU A 239 -14.44 -7.03 -5.17
CA LEU A 239 -15.39 -7.11 -4.06
C LEU A 239 -16.74 -7.56 -4.59
N THR A 240 -17.24 -8.66 -4.07
CA THR A 240 -18.61 -9.13 -4.33
C THR A 240 -19.64 -8.26 -3.62
N ARG A 241 -20.88 -8.32 -4.03
CA ARG A 241 -21.98 -7.62 -3.34
C ARG A 241 -22.11 -8.07 -1.88
N ALA A 242 -21.94 -9.37 -1.61
CA ALA A 242 -21.97 -9.91 -0.25
C ALA A 242 -20.86 -9.34 0.62
N GLU A 243 -19.62 -9.27 0.11
CA GLU A 243 -18.49 -8.67 0.85
C GLU A 243 -18.69 -7.17 1.13
N ILE A 244 -19.22 -6.42 0.17
CA ILE A 244 -19.57 -5.00 0.38
C ILE A 244 -20.62 -4.87 1.48
N GLU A 245 -21.65 -5.72 1.47
CA GLU A 245 -22.69 -5.71 2.50
C GLU A 245 -22.16 -6.12 3.86
N GLN A 246 -21.26 -7.09 3.95
CA GLN A 246 -20.59 -7.46 5.21
C GLN A 246 -19.82 -6.27 5.79
N ILE A 247 -19.07 -5.52 4.96
CA ILE A 247 -18.33 -4.32 5.39
C ILE A 247 -19.30 -3.24 5.88
N ARG A 248 -20.39 -3.00 5.14
CA ARG A 248 -21.41 -2.00 5.52
C ARG A 248 -22.15 -2.37 6.80
N SER A 249 -22.56 -3.63 6.93
CA SER A 249 -23.29 -4.12 8.11
C SER A 249 -22.46 -4.11 9.39
N ALA A 250 -21.12 -4.09 9.27
CA ALA A 250 -20.24 -3.96 10.42
C ALA A 250 -20.28 -2.56 11.07
N GLY A 251 -20.67 -1.52 10.31
CA GLY A 251 -20.95 -0.19 10.85
C GLY A 251 -19.73 0.64 11.25
N PHE A 252 -18.51 0.18 11.00
CA PHE A 252 -17.32 0.97 11.28
C PHE A 252 -17.12 2.09 10.24
N LEU A 253 -16.48 3.19 10.68
CA LEU A 253 -16.24 4.34 9.84
C LEU A 253 -15.14 4.07 8.81
N ILE A 254 -15.29 4.65 7.62
CA ILE A 254 -14.36 4.46 6.49
C ILE A 254 -13.89 5.82 5.97
N SER A 255 -12.59 5.98 5.73
CA SER A 255 -12.01 7.11 5.01
C SER A 255 -11.43 6.62 3.70
N VAL A 256 -11.83 7.21 2.57
CA VAL A 256 -11.23 6.98 1.26
C VAL A 256 -10.42 8.21 0.90
N ILE A 257 -9.10 8.10 0.98
CA ILE A 257 -8.16 9.20 0.78
C ILE A 257 -7.47 9.01 -0.58
N HIS A 258 -7.48 10.02 -1.45
CA HIS A 258 -6.97 9.82 -2.81
C HIS A 258 -6.31 11.06 -3.38
N GLY A 259 -5.17 10.87 -4.04
CA GLY A 259 -4.49 11.91 -4.79
C GLY A 259 -5.18 12.14 -6.14
N ARG A 260 -5.63 13.37 -6.39
CA ARG A 260 -6.41 13.74 -7.62
C ARG A 260 -5.61 13.58 -8.91
N HIS A 261 -4.27 13.60 -8.81
CA HIS A 261 -3.34 13.46 -9.94
C HIS A 261 -2.71 12.06 -10.05
N ASP A 262 -3.30 11.07 -9.36
CA ASP A 262 -2.86 9.69 -9.43
C ASP A 262 -3.05 9.14 -10.85
N ILE A 263 -1.95 8.78 -11.51
CA ILE A 263 -1.96 8.21 -12.86
C ILE A 263 -2.09 6.70 -12.88
N ILE A 264 -1.89 6.03 -11.74
CA ILE A 264 -2.03 4.57 -11.58
C ILE A 264 -3.47 4.21 -11.21
N ALA A 265 -3.95 4.77 -10.10
CA ALA A 265 -5.28 4.52 -9.57
C ALA A 265 -6.16 5.74 -9.85
N GLN A 266 -7.10 5.61 -10.78
CA GLN A 266 -7.95 6.74 -11.14
C GLN A 266 -8.92 7.07 -9.99
N ILE A 267 -8.96 8.34 -9.58
CA ILE A 267 -9.82 8.83 -8.48
C ILE A 267 -11.31 8.51 -8.69
N SER A 268 -11.77 8.41 -9.94
CA SER A 268 -13.15 8.02 -10.24
C SER A 268 -13.52 6.63 -9.72
N HIS A 269 -12.55 5.71 -9.61
CA HIS A 269 -12.75 4.39 -9.03
C HIS A 269 -12.83 4.44 -7.51
N ALA A 270 -12.01 5.27 -6.87
CA ALA A 270 -12.06 5.51 -5.44
C ALA A 270 -13.40 6.15 -5.02
N LYS A 271 -13.89 7.14 -5.77
CA LYS A 271 -15.22 7.76 -5.56
C LYS A 271 -16.35 6.73 -5.62
N ARG A 272 -16.35 5.88 -6.67
CA ARG A 272 -17.34 4.78 -6.76
C ARG A 272 -17.21 3.76 -5.61
N LEU A 273 -16.01 3.53 -5.11
CA LEU A 273 -15.82 2.64 -3.97
C LEU A 273 -16.39 3.27 -2.69
N ALA A 274 -16.15 4.57 -2.46
CA ALA A 274 -16.74 5.31 -1.35
C ALA A 274 -18.28 5.28 -1.41
N GLU A 275 -18.86 5.48 -2.59
CA GLU A 275 -20.32 5.37 -2.81
C GLU A 275 -20.87 3.99 -2.41
N LYS A 276 -20.14 2.91 -2.72
CA LYS A 276 -20.55 1.55 -2.34
C LYS A 276 -20.57 1.32 -0.83
N PHE A 277 -19.76 2.06 -0.07
CA PHE A 277 -19.70 1.98 1.38
C PHE A 277 -20.55 3.04 2.12
N HIS A 278 -21.32 3.86 1.36
CA HIS A 278 -22.25 4.80 1.98
C HIS A 278 -23.23 4.06 2.91
N PRO A 279 -23.58 4.63 4.11
CA PRO A 279 -23.25 5.97 4.61
C PRO A 279 -21.98 6.04 5.47
N PHE A 280 -21.15 4.99 5.53
CA PHE A 280 -20.00 4.90 6.45
C PHE A 280 -18.71 5.51 5.88
N ALA A 281 -18.65 5.74 4.55
CA ALA A 281 -17.45 6.20 3.88
C ALA A 281 -17.48 7.71 3.62
N ARG A 282 -16.38 8.39 4.03
CA ARG A 282 -16.06 9.77 3.69
C ARG A 282 -14.94 9.78 2.65
N MET A 283 -15.11 10.59 1.60
CA MET A 283 -14.07 10.83 0.59
C MET A 283 -13.19 12.01 1.00
N VAL A 284 -11.86 11.85 0.93
CA VAL A 284 -10.84 12.91 1.11
C VAL A 284 -10.06 13.02 -0.20
N ASP A 285 -10.30 14.08 -0.94
CA ASP A 285 -9.72 14.35 -2.27
C ASP A 285 -8.59 15.36 -2.13
N LEU A 286 -7.34 14.91 -2.27
CA LEU A 286 -6.13 15.70 -2.05
C LEU A 286 -5.43 16.02 -3.38
N HIS A 287 -4.72 17.14 -3.41
CA HIS A 287 -3.87 17.51 -4.54
C HIS A 287 -2.55 16.75 -4.48
N GLY A 288 -2.48 15.56 -5.06
CA GLY A 288 -1.29 14.70 -5.02
C GLY A 288 -1.36 13.53 -5.99
N GLY A 289 -0.25 12.82 -6.13
CA GLY A 289 -0.10 11.62 -6.97
C GLY A 289 -0.47 10.33 -6.26
N HIS A 290 0.11 9.20 -6.72
CA HIS A 290 -0.15 7.88 -6.16
C HIS A 290 0.35 7.73 -4.72
N LEU A 291 1.49 8.34 -4.37
CA LEU A 291 2.00 8.40 -2.99
C LEU A 291 1.51 9.66 -2.28
N VAL A 292 0.21 9.88 -2.26
CA VAL A 292 -0.40 11.03 -1.57
C VAL A 292 -0.02 11.09 -0.10
N SER A 293 0.24 9.93 0.53
CA SER A 293 0.70 9.81 1.92
C SER A 293 2.08 10.45 2.18
N HIS A 294 2.90 10.57 1.14
CA HIS A 294 4.19 11.26 1.18
C HIS A 294 4.09 12.70 0.70
N GLU A 295 3.33 12.91 -0.36
CA GLU A 295 3.18 14.22 -0.97
C GLU A 295 2.36 15.19 -0.11
N ARG A 296 1.34 14.67 0.56
CA ARG A 296 0.43 15.39 1.46
C ARG A 296 0.42 14.77 2.86
N THR A 297 1.61 14.60 3.41
CA THR A 297 1.83 13.89 4.67
C THR A 297 0.95 14.43 5.81
N ASN A 298 0.90 15.76 5.99
CA ASN A 298 0.15 16.36 7.09
C ASN A 298 -1.35 16.16 6.94
N GLU A 299 -1.88 16.39 5.74
CA GLU A 299 -3.31 16.23 5.45
C GLU A 299 -3.74 14.76 5.57
N VAL A 300 -2.91 13.82 5.11
CA VAL A 300 -3.17 12.39 5.25
C VAL A 300 -3.11 11.98 6.73
N ASN A 301 -2.10 12.40 7.47
CA ASN A 301 -1.98 12.09 8.89
C ASN A 301 -3.15 12.64 9.70
N GLU A 302 -3.59 13.87 9.41
CA GLU A 302 -4.77 14.47 10.04
C GLU A 302 -6.03 13.66 9.72
N ALA A 303 -6.25 13.28 8.46
CA ALA A 303 -7.40 12.47 8.06
C ALA A 303 -7.43 11.08 8.73
N LEU A 304 -6.25 10.45 8.92
CA LEU A 304 -6.13 9.18 9.64
C LEU A 304 -6.41 9.34 11.14
N LEU A 305 -5.89 10.40 11.77
CA LEU A 305 -6.15 10.71 13.18
C LEU A 305 -7.62 11.06 13.43
N ASP A 306 -8.24 11.83 12.51
CA ASP A 306 -9.68 12.16 12.62
C ASP A 306 -10.54 10.89 12.53
N LEU A 307 -10.19 9.94 11.65
CA LEU A 307 -10.86 8.65 11.54
C LEU A 307 -10.75 7.83 12.83
N ILE A 308 -9.55 7.75 13.42
CA ILE A 308 -9.35 7.06 14.70
C ILE A 308 -10.20 7.72 15.78
N ARG A 309 -10.11 9.05 15.96
CA ARG A 309 -10.87 9.80 16.96
C ARG A 309 -12.38 9.62 16.80
N ALA A 310 -12.88 9.74 15.57
CA ALA A 310 -14.30 9.56 15.28
C ALA A 310 -14.78 8.15 15.63
N SER A 311 -13.95 7.13 15.33
CA SER A 311 -14.24 5.73 15.67
C SER A 311 -14.27 5.51 17.18
N GLU A 312 -13.26 5.99 17.92
CA GLU A 312 -13.15 5.87 19.37
C GLU A 312 -14.31 6.62 20.09
N CYS A 313 -14.69 7.79 19.58
CA CYS A 313 -15.83 8.57 20.08
C CYS A 313 -17.21 8.02 19.64
N LYS A 314 -17.23 6.92 18.85
CA LYS A 314 -18.47 6.33 18.30
C LYS A 314 -19.32 7.35 17.55
N THR A 315 -18.68 8.22 16.79
CA THR A 315 -19.34 9.22 15.93
C THR A 315 -20.30 8.50 14.96
N SER A 316 -21.49 9.06 14.78
CA SER A 316 -22.45 8.47 13.83
C SER A 316 -21.94 8.54 12.39
N ALA A 317 -22.40 7.61 11.55
CA ALA A 317 -22.05 7.64 10.12
C ALA A 317 -22.45 8.95 9.44
N HIS A 318 -23.60 9.52 9.83
CA HIS A 318 -24.08 10.80 9.32
C HIS A 318 -23.14 11.95 9.70
N ASP A 319 -22.74 12.05 10.96
CA ASP A 319 -21.85 13.11 11.42
C ASP A 319 -20.45 12.96 10.80
N TRP A 320 -19.97 11.72 10.68
CA TRP A 320 -18.70 11.41 10.03
C TRP A 320 -18.63 11.88 8.57
N THR A 321 -19.66 11.59 7.79
CA THR A 321 -19.72 11.96 6.38
C THR A 321 -19.97 13.45 6.15
N ASN A 322 -20.53 14.15 7.11
CA ASN A 322 -20.80 15.59 7.07
C ASN A 322 -19.73 16.45 7.76
N LEU A 323 -18.64 15.86 8.27
CA LEU A 323 -17.54 16.65 8.80
C LEU A 323 -17.02 17.63 7.72
N PRO A 324 -16.80 18.90 8.07
CA PRO A 324 -16.31 19.90 7.14
C PRO A 324 -14.96 19.45 6.53
N ASP A 325 -14.79 19.71 5.25
CA ASP A 325 -13.53 19.43 4.55
C ASP A 325 -12.50 20.50 4.91
N LYS A 326 -11.61 20.19 5.83
CA LYS A 326 -10.53 21.10 6.29
C LYS A 326 -9.53 21.42 5.16
N THR A 327 -9.49 20.59 4.12
CA THR A 327 -8.56 20.76 2.99
C THR A 327 -8.93 21.94 2.09
N SER A 328 -10.18 22.42 2.15
CA SER A 328 -10.67 23.55 1.36
C SER A 328 -10.42 24.93 2.00
N SER A 329 -10.02 25.00 3.25
CA SER A 329 -9.99 26.26 4.01
C SER A 329 -8.64 26.99 4.04
N GLY A 330 -7.67 26.66 3.18
CA GLY A 330 -6.46 27.49 2.98
C GLY A 330 -5.64 27.88 4.24
N MET A 331 -5.93 27.33 5.42
CA MET A 331 -5.32 27.70 6.70
C MET A 331 -4.11 26.83 7.10
N PHE A 332 -3.38 26.32 6.14
CA PHE A 332 -2.12 25.64 6.47
C PHE A 332 -0.96 26.65 6.38
N SER A 333 -0.44 27.01 7.54
CA SER A 333 0.79 27.82 7.66
C SER A 333 1.98 27.02 7.10
N PRO A 334 2.84 27.59 6.25
CA PRO A 334 3.92 26.86 5.60
C PRO A 334 5.19 26.77 6.47
N THR A 335 5.09 26.52 7.76
CA THR A 335 6.25 26.45 8.65
C THR A 335 6.25 25.17 9.47
N LEU A 336 6.70 24.08 8.85
CA LEU A 336 7.40 22.99 9.53
C LEU A 336 8.37 22.38 8.52
N GLN A 337 9.66 22.42 8.88
CA GLN A 337 10.73 21.76 8.14
C GLN A 337 10.32 20.34 7.79
N ALA A 338 10.45 19.98 6.52
CA ALA A 338 10.21 18.62 6.05
C ALA A 338 11.04 17.66 6.93
N PRO A 339 10.44 16.65 7.55
CA PRO A 339 11.22 15.65 8.26
C PRO A 339 12.17 14.98 7.27
N GLU A 340 13.39 14.67 7.71
CA GLU A 340 14.28 13.78 6.96
C GLU A 340 13.54 12.46 6.77
N ILE A 341 13.12 12.22 5.53
CA ILE A 341 12.31 11.06 5.20
C ILE A 341 13.28 9.95 4.84
N CYS A 342 13.46 8.97 5.73
CA CYS A 342 14.11 7.71 5.38
C CYS A 342 13.20 6.94 4.42
N PHE A 343 13.52 6.98 3.13
CA PHE A 343 12.82 6.21 2.10
C PHE A 343 13.45 4.84 1.92
N ALA A 344 12.64 3.79 2.06
CA ALA A 344 12.88 2.57 1.29
C ALA A 344 12.13 2.74 -0.04
N PRO A 345 12.84 2.70 -1.18
CA PRO A 345 12.20 2.93 -2.46
C PRO A 345 11.30 1.79 -2.86
N PHE A 346 10.19 2.12 -3.52
CA PHE A 346 9.41 1.17 -4.29
C PHE A 346 10.27 0.68 -5.47
N SER A 347 10.76 -0.55 -5.39
CA SER A 347 11.60 -1.12 -6.44
C SER A 347 10.80 -2.08 -7.31
N PHE A 348 10.41 -1.62 -8.49
CA PHE A 348 9.80 -2.47 -9.52
C PHE A 348 10.84 -2.93 -10.53
N ILE A 349 11.05 -4.21 -10.77
CA ILE A 349 11.74 -4.69 -11.98
C ILE A 349 10.99 -5.85 -12.60
N LEU A 350 10.64 -5.66 -13.86
CA LEU A 350 10.48 -6.73 -14.83
C LEU A 350 11.86 -6.95 -15.51
N ARG A 351 12.57 -8.02 -15.16
CA ARG A 351 13.55 -8.60 -16.06
C ARG A 351 12.75 -9.34 -17.13
N LEU A 352 12.77 -8.82 -18.33
CA LEU A 352 12.55 -9.64 -19.51
C LEU A 352 13.82 -10.47 -19.64
N ASP A 353 13.85 -11.65 -19.03
CA ASP A 353 14.82 -12.65 -19.44
C ASP A 353 14.52 -12.96 -20.90
N THR A 354 15.47 -12.62 -21.78
CA THR A 354 15.49 -13.14 -23.13
C THR A 354 15.37 -14.65 -23.01
N ILE A 355 14.25 -15.18 -23.50
CA ILE A 355 14.02 -16.60 -23.63
C ILE A 355 15.00 -17.08 -24.71
N ASP A 356 16.21 -17.45 -24.31
CA ASP A 356 17.08 -18.36 -25.03
C ASP A 356 16.83 -19.77 -24.49
N ASP A 357 15.65 -20.30 -24.84
CA ASP A 357 15.38 -21.75 -24.84
C ASP A 357 14.28 -22.00 -25.85
N ALA A 358 14.74 -22.03 -27.13
CA ALA A 358 14.00 -22.59 -28.24
C ALA A 358 14.05 -24.12 -28.13
N GLU A 359 13.27 -24.74 -27.25
CA GLU A 359 12.88 -26.14 -27.42
C GLU A 359 11.61 -26.43 -26.59
N HIS A 360 10.58 -26.93 -27.34
CA HIS A 360 9.33 -27.53 -26.86
C HIS A 360 8.10 -26.65 -26.63
N TYR A 361 7.59 -26.04 -27.71
CA TYR A 361 6.15 -25.96 -27.91
C TYR A 361 5.77 -26.34 -29.35
N LYS A 362 5.52 -27.63 -29.59
CA LYS A 362 4.77 -28.09 -30.77
C LYS A 362 3.29 -27.75 -30.56
N ILE A 363 2.85 -26.64 -31.13
CA ILE A 363 1.42 -26.36 -31.30
C ILE A 363 0.96 -27.14 -32.53
N SER A 364 0.23 -28.24 -32.29
CA SER A 364 -0.44 -29.02 -33.31
C SER A 364 -1.67 -28.27 -33.84
N TYR A 365 -1.53 -27.59 -34.97
CA TYR A 365 -2.68 -27.12 -35.73
C TYR A 365 -3.31 -28.30 -36.50
N LYS A 366 -4.46 -28.82 -36.07
CA LYS A 366 -5.34 -29.66 -36.91
C LYS A 366 -5.99 -28.76 -37.97
N LYS A 367 -5.56 -28.92 -39.23
CA LYS A 367 -6.29 -28.41 -40.40
C LYS A 367 -7.63 -29.09 -40.49
N GLN A 368 -8.73 -28.32 -40.47
CA GLN A 368 -10.04 -28.78 -40.94
C GLN A 368 -10.12 -28.56 -42.47
N PRO A 369 -10.72 -29.48 -43.22
CA PRO A 369 -10.81 -29.37 -44.67
C PRO A 369 -11.90 -28.38 -45.07
N ILE A 370 -11.57 -27.60 -46.11
CA ILE A 370 -12.48 -26.70 -46.81
C ILE A 370 -13.43 -27.58 -47.65
N ILE A 371 -14.72 -27.49 -47.40
CA ILE A 371 -15.75 -28.06 -48.31
C ILE A 371 -16.19 -26.93 -49.23
N HIS A 372 -15.91 -27.07 -50.51
CA HIS A 372 -16.57 -26.33 -51.61
C HIS A 372 -17.96 -26.87 -51.84
N VAL A 373 -18.95 -26.04 -51.75
CA VAL A 373 -20.13 -25.97 -52.66
C VAL A 373 -20.52 -24.51 -52.77
#